data_6698962a01151847199fa165b2b5ddc8
#
_entry.id   6698962a01151847199fa165b2b5ddc8
#
_cell.length_a   1.000
_cell.length_b   1.000
_cell.length_c   1.000
_cell.angle_alpha   90.00
_cell.angle_beta   90.00
_cell.angle_gamma   90.00
#
_symmetry.space_group_name_H-M   'P 1'
#
loop_
_entity.id
_entity.type
_entity.pdbx_description
1 polymer ?
#
loop_
_entity_poly.entity_id
_entity_poly.type
_entity_poly.pdbx_seq_one_letter_code
_entity_poly.pdbx_strand_id
1 'polypeptide(L)'
;MFTRLTVISALLSSLNGLAFSEPVPLTPDRVALHPRATTCTPTAGGSSTVDDVPAIQSAIKSCASGTILIPADQTYHINSQLSFAGCTGCTLQLDGVLSVSTDFNYWNGKSQVISLSKITGATITGSGTINGNGQASWDHIITATDYVRPKLIRVEGCNNIHFSGFTLKDAPMFHIVTNGNSKDITYSDLTLHSVSTSANVAHNTDGFDIGPASNVRVLNSQVTNDDDCVVLKPGADQVHVEGVTCTGSHGLSVGSLAGTPGANDVVTNSIFKNCTVASSDKAAGIKFFDSSSGHGSASVSNVTWQDIICDKCDYAFRVLTCYQSTTTADCAAHPAAANMQGIVLDGFTGTTSGHYKNNVANINCSPSGTCGITVKRFSVTAPSGANTVLCASTPSNLGLACTSGASG
;
A
#
# COMPACT_ATOMS: atom_id res chain seq x y z
N MET A 1 42.12 49.19 -50.57
CA MET A 1 41.74 50.37 -51.22
C MET A 1 40.92 51.23 -50.30
N PHE A 2 41.51 52.31 -49.84
CA PHE A 2 40.91 53.56 -49.30
C PHE A 2 39.88 53.45 -48.17
N THR A 3 39.81 54.28 -47.13
CA THR A 3 40.68 55.36 -46.55
C THR A 3 39.95 55.84 -45.29
N ARG A 4 40.66 56.03 -44.25
CA ARG A 4 40.60 57.08 -43.20
C ARG A 4 39.31 57.94 -43.06
N LEU A 5 38.84 58.18 -41.84
CA LEU A 5 39.16 59.49 -41.20
C LEU A 5 38.84 59.51 -39.69
N THR A 6 39.77 60.07 -38.98
CA THR A 6 39.83 60.48 -37.60
C THR A 6 39.04 61.77 -37.36
N VAL A 7 38.33 61.95 -36.27
CA VAL A 7 38.11 63.26 -35.67
C VAL A 7 38.22 63.15 -34.16
N ILE A 8 39.18 63.85 -33.60
CA ILE A 8 39.42 64.15 -32.19
C ILE A 8 38.54 65.37 -31.85
N SER A 9 37.88 65.40 -30.71
CA SER A 9 37.59 66.62 -29.98
C SER A 9 37.52 66.35 -28.47
N ALA A 10 38.40 67.00 -27.78
CA ALA A 10 38.45 67.13 -26.36
C ALA A 10 37.44 68.19 -25.89
N LEU A 11 36.93 68.06 -24.65
CA LEU A 11 36.72 69.18 -23.74
C LEU A 11 36.24 68.70 -22.36
N LEU A 12 37.09 68.94 -21.41
CA LEU A 12 36.96 69.54 -20.06
C LEU A 12 35.92 69.01 -19.05
N SER A 13 36.43 68.37 -18.05
CA SER A 13 36.35 68.66 -16.58
C SER A 13 35.00 69.14 -16.01
N SER A 14 34.43 68.32 -15.13
CA SER A 14 33.87 68.74 -13.85
C SER A 14 34.11 67.68 -12.79
N LEU A 15 34.97 67.98 -11.88
CA LEU A 15 35.14 67.29 -10.58
C LEU A 15 33.89 67.59 -9.76
N ASN A 16 33.08 66.57 -9.49
CA ASN A 16 32.10 66.61 -8.40
C ASN A 16 32.43 65.48 -7.43
N GLY A 17 32.55 65.88 -6.16
CA GLY A 17 33.06 65.10 -5.05
C GLY A 17 32.35 63.75 -4.83
N LEU A 18 33.17 62.72 -4.69
CA LEU A 18 32.78 61.44 -4.12
C LEU A 18 32.56 61.64 -2.61
N ALA A 19 31.29 61.71 -2.22
CA ALA A 19 30.95 61.53 -0.82
C ALA A 19 31.17 60.05 -0.46
N PHE A 20 32.15 59.76 0.35
CA PHE A 20 32.31 58.46 0.99
C PHE A 20 31.12 58.25 1.93
N SER A 21 30.20 57.38 1.60
CA SER A 21 29.23 56.87 2.55
C SER A 21 29.91 55.98 3.58
N GLU A 22 29.76 56.29 4.84
CA GLU A 22 30.22 55.42 5.92
C GLU A 22 29.60 54.03 5.80
N PRO A 23 30.35 52.94 6.12
CA PRO A 23 29.81 51.61 6.12
C PRO A 23 28.69 51.50 7.20
N VAL A 24 27.49 51.12 6.74
CA VAL A 24 26.37 50.79 7.64
C VAL A 24 26.84 49.62 8.53
N PRO A 25 26.77 49.72 9.87
CA PRO A 25 27.11 48.60 10.74
C PRO A 25 26.16 47.44 10.46
N LEU A 26 26.71 46.27 10.04
CA LEU A 26 25.98 45.01 9.93
C LEU A 26 25.51 44.66 11.36
N THR A 27 24.24 44.86 11.62
CA THR A 27 23.60 44.21 12.78
C THR A 27 23.69 42.68 12.54
N PRO A 28 24.19 41.92 13.52
CA PRO A 28 24.23 40.48 13.37
C PRO A 28 22.76 40.03 13.20
N ASP A 29 22.45 39.44 12.04
CA ASP A 29 21.20 38.76 11.83
C ASP A 29 21.01 37.81 13.02
N ARG A 30 19.96 38.07 13.80
CA ARG A 30 19.51 37.09 14.78
C ARG A 30 19.08 35.85 14.00
N VAL A 31 19.98 34.86 13.95
CA VAL A 31 19.59 33.51 13.56
C VAL A 31 18.40 33.16 14.44
N ALA A 32 17.24 33.16 13.84
CA ALA A 32 16.03 32.69 14.50
C ALA A 32 16.30 31.25 14.91
N LEU A 33 16.60 31.03 16.19
CA LEU A 33 16.66 29.70 16.76
C LEU A 33 15.26 29.12 16.60
N HIS A 34 15.09 28.27 15.59
CA HIS A 34 13.87 27.46 15.51
C HIS A 34 13.76 26.71 16.85
N PRO A 35 12.63 26.80 17.56
CA PRO A 35 12.47 26.08 18.81
C PRO A 35 12.77 24.60 18.53
N ARG A 36 13.69 24.02 19.29
CA ARG A 36 14.01 22.60 19.20
C ARG A 36 12.71 21.80 19.35
N ALA A 37 12.40 20.95 18.38
CA ALA A 37 11.20 20.14 18.42
C ALA A 37 11.12 19.40 19.78
N THR A 38 10.03 19.55 20.48
CA THR A 38 9.82 18.91 21.79
C THR A 38 9.79 17.40 21.61
N THR A 39 10.53 16.65 22.41
CA THR A 39 10.48 15.20 22.44
C THR A 39 9.79 14.72 23.72
N CYS A 40 8.78 13.87 23.57
CA CYS A 40 8.07 13.21 24.66
C CYS A 40 8.37 11.71 24.61
N THR A 41 8.91 11.17 25.70
CA THR A 41 9.11 9.72 25.85
C THR A 41 8.07 9.23 26.87
N PRO A 42 7.05 8.45 26.46
CA PRO A 42 6.11 7.87 27.39
C PRO A 42 6.84 6.89 28.32
N THR A 43 6.40 6.77 29.56
CA THR A 43 6.96 5.77 30.48
C THR A 43 6.30 4.42 30.20
N ALA A 44 7.11 3.39 29.93
CA ALA A 44 6.63 2.02 29.78
C ALA A 44 6.23 1.43 31.14
N GLY A 45 5.14 0.68 31.20
CA GLY A 45 4.64 0.04 32.42
C GLY A 45 5.45 -1.17 32.86
N GLY A 46 6.33 -1.70 31.97
CA GLY A 46 7.28 -2.77 32.29
C GLY A 46 6.64 -4.15 32.48
N SER A 47 5.35 -4.32 32.17
CA SER A 47 4.64 -5.60 32.29
C SER A 47 3.52 -5.69 31.26
N SER A 48 3.32 -6.89 30.69
CA SER A 48 2.24 -7.17 29.74
C SER A 48 0.82 -6.97 30.30
N THR A 49 0.67 -6.89 31.60
CA THR A 49 -0.61 -6.63 32.26
C THR A 49 -0.92 -5.14 32.39
N VAL A 50 0.06 -4.26 32.13
CA VAL A 50 -0.12 -2.81 32.15
C VAL A 50 -0.40 -2.35 30.72
N ASP A 51 -1.45 -1.56 30.54
CA ASP A 51 -1.76 -0.92 29.24
C ASP A 51 -0.97 0.38 29.09
N ASP A 52 -0.03 0.43 28.16
CA ASP A 52 0.80 1.60 27.89
C ASP A 52 0.13 2.63 26.96
N VAL A 53 -1.02 2.30 26.38
CA VAL A 53 -1.75 3.21 25.48
C VAL A 53 -2.06 4.57 26.11
N PRO A 54 -2.51 4.67 27.39
CA PRO A 54 -2.75 5.97 28.02
C PRO A 54 -1.49 6.86 28.09
N ALA A 55 -0.32 6.26 28.38
CA ALA A 55 0.96 6.98 28.42
C ALA A 55 1.37 7.49 27.03
N ILE A 56 1.24 6.64 25.99
CA ILE A 56 1.55 7.00 24.60
C ILE A 56 0.60 8.10 24.11
N GLN A 57 -0.70 7.99 24.38
CA GLN A 57 -1.68 9.03 23.99
C GLN A 57 -1.46 10.35 24.71
N SER A 58 -1.01 10.33 25.97
CA SER A 58 -0.62 11.53 26.70
C SER A 58 0.60 12.19 26.04
N ALA A 59 1.60 11.40 25.64
CA ALA A 59 2.77 11.90 24.90
C ALA A 59 2.39 12.50 23.54
N ILE A 60 1.48 11.87 22.78
CA ILE A 60 0.96 12.41 21.52
C ILE A 60 0.32 13.79 21.72
N LYS A 61 -0.51 13.95 22.75
CA LYS A 61 -1.15 15.23 23.06
C LYS A 61 -0.15 16.30 23.50
N SER A 62 0.83 15.92 24.31
CA SER A 62 1.84 16.84 24.85
C SER A 62 2.87 17.27 23.78
N CYS A 63 3.19 16.40 22.83
CA CYS A 63 4.09 16.65 21.71
C CYS A 63 3.33 16.63 20.37
N ALA A 64 2.19 17.31 20.30
CA ALA A 64 1.27 17.27 19.16
C ALA A 64 1.90 17.63 17.80
N SER A 65 2.93 18.45 17.80
CA SER A 65 3.77 18.79 16.63
C SER A 65 5.25 18.44 16.84
N GLY A 66 5.58 17.71 17.90
CA GLY A 66 6.92 17.28 18.26
C GLY A 66 7.15 15.80 17.98
N THR A 67 8.12 15.23 18.67
CA THR A 67 8.50 13.81 18.54
C THR A 67 8.02 13.02 19.74
N ILE A 68 7.33 11.92 19.50
CA ILE A 68 7.03 10.89 20.49
C ILE A 68 8.05 9.78 20.29
N LEU A 69 8.90 9.53 21.27
CA LEU A 69 9.97 8.56 21.19
C LEU A 69 9.60 7.26 21.91
N ILE A 70 9.62 6.14 21.18
CA ILE A 70 9.58 4.78 21.71
C ILE A 70 11.01 4.24 21.66
N PRO A 71 11.77 4.23 22.77
CA PRO A 71 13.20 3.88 22.78
C PRO A 71 13.46 2.41 22.39
N ALA A 72 14.63 2.16 21.81
CA ALA A 72 15.00 0.84 21.25
C ALA A 72 15.02 -0.31 22.28
N ASP A 73 15.29 -0.03 23.53
CA ASP A 73 15.38 -1.00 24.62
C ASP A 73 14.03 -1.22 25.36
N GLN A 74 12.95 -0.58 24.90
CA GLN A 74 11.66 -0.60 25.55
C GLN A 74 10.60 -1.37 24.78
N THR A 75 9.76 -2.09 25.51
CA THR A 75 8.52 -2.69 25.01
C THR A 75 7.33 -2.02 25.67
N TYR A 76 6.39 -1.55 24.84
CA TYR A 76 5.11 -0.99 25.27
C TYR A 76 3.99 -1.96 24.94
N HIS A 77 3.16 -2.26 25.92
CA HIS A 77 2.04 -3.20 25.78
C HIS A 77 0.78 -2.45 25.34
N ILE A 78 0.22 -2.86 24.21
CA ILE A 78 -0.97 -2.26 23.60
C ILE A 78 -2.16 -3.15 23.94
N ASN A 79 -2.77 -2.89 25.08
CA ASN A 79 -3.90 -3.66 25.59
C ASN A 79 -5.25 -3.00 25.27
N SER A 80 -5.24 -1.80 24.70
CA SER A 80 -6.39 -1.08 24.18
C SER A 80 -6.06 -0.37 22.85
N GLN A 81 -7.08 0.19 22.18
CA GLN A 81 -6.88 0.88 20.90
C GLN A 81 -6.02 2.13 21.08
N LEU A 82 -4.92 2.20 20.33
CA LEU A 82 -4.05 3.38 20.28
C LEU A 82 -4.56 4.37 19.23
N SER A 83 -4.92 5.58 19.65
CA SER A 83 -5.37 6.65 18.77
C SER A 83 -4.32 7.77 18.67
N PHE A 84 -4.09 8.25 17.46
CA PHE A 84 -3.27 9.44 17.19
C PHE A 84 -4.07 10.76 17.31
N ALA A 85 -5.26 10.72 17.88
CA ALA A 85 -6.04 11.94 18.13
C ALA A 85 -5.24 12.95 18.96
N GLY A 86 -5.12 14.17 18.43
CA GLY A 86 -4.32 15.25 19.03
C GLY A 86 -2.95 15.46 18.34
N CYS A 87 -2.52 14.57 17.45
CA CYS A 87 -1.36 14.80 16.59
C CYS A 87 -1.70 15.88 15.54
N THR A 88 -0.87 16.92 15.46
CA THR A 88 -0.99 18.04 14.50
C THR A 88 0.33 18.27 13.77
N GLY A 89 0.86 17.20 13.17
CA GLY A 89 2.19 17.18 12.57
C GLY A 89 3.25 16.47 13.43
N CYS A 90 2.82 15.59 14.33
CA CYS A 90 3.72 14.85 15.21
C CYS A 90 4.55 13.80 14.45
N THR A 91 5.70 13.46 15.01
CA THR A 91 6.51 12.32 14.62
C THR A 91 6.46 11.25 15.72
N LEU A 92 6.04 10.03 15.38
CA LEU A 92 6.32 8.86 16.21
C LEU A 92 7.66 8.28 15.77
N GLN A 93 8.70 8.43 16.60
CA GLN A 93 9.97 7.75 16.44
C GLN A 93 9.87 6.39 17.15
N LEU A 94 9.68 5.33 16.37
CA LEU A 94 9.52 3.96 16.85
C LEU A 94 10.84 3.21 16.69
N ASP A 95 11.63 3.13 17.73
CA ASP A 95 12.87 2.36 17.73
C ASP A 95 12.76 1.09 18.60
N GLY A 96 11.81 1.06 19.54
CA GLY A 96 11.46 -0.07 20.39
C GLY A 96 10.31 -0.92 19.84
N VAL A 97 9.57 -1.54 20.75
CA VAL A 97 8.50 -2.48 20.40
C VAL A 97 7.15 -1.99 20.93
N LEU A 98 6.14 -2.00 20.06
CA LEU A 98 4.73 -1.98 20.45
C LEU A 98 4.20 -3.41 20.35
N SER A 99 3.80 -4.02 21.46
CA SER A 99 3.32 -5.41 21.54
C SER A 99 1.84 -5.46 21.86
N VAL A 100 1.03 -5.94 20.93
CA VAL A 100 -0.44 -6.00 21.07
C VAL A 100 -0.82 -7.18 21.96
N SER A 101 -1.78 -6.99 22.86
CA SER A 101 -2.29 -8.07 23.70
C SER A 101 -3.10 -9.09 22.90
N THR A 102 -3.19 -10.31 23.42
CA THR A 102 -4.03 -11.38 22.86
C THR A 102 -5.36 -11.53 23.61
N ASP A 103 -5.87 -10.45 24.19
CA ASP A 103 -7.18 -10.43 24.86
C ASP A 103 -8.30 -10.43 23.81
N PHE A 104 -8.77 -11.62 23.45
CA PHE A 104 -9.84 -11.79 22.46
C PHE A 104 -11.15 -11.12 22.89
N ASN A 105 -11.44 -11.04 24.20
CA ASN A 105 -12.65 -10.39 24.69
C ASN A 105 -12.62 -8.89 24.41
N TYR A 106 -11.46 -8.26 24.58
CA TYR A 106 -11.30 -6.83 24.27
C TYR A 106 -11.30 -6.59 22.76
N TRP A 107 -10.54 -7.39 21.98
CA TRP A 107 -10.32 -7.14 20.57
C TRP A 107 -11.50 -7.55 19.67
N ASN A 108 -12.41 -8.39 20.14
CA ASN A 108 -13.58 -8.83 19.36
C ASN A 108 -14.42 -7.62 18.90
N GLY A 109 -14.60 -7.49 17.60
CA GLY A 109 -15.36 -6.40 16.99
C GLY A 109 -14.65 -5.04 16.95
N LYS A 110 -13.43 -4.92 17.46
CA LYS A 110 -12.63 -3.70 17.25
C LYS A 110 -12.19 -3.62 15.80
N SER A 111 -12.34 -2.45 15.18
CA SER A 111 -12.01 -2.30 13.77
C SER A 111 -10.50 -2.24 13.50
N GLN A 112 -9.70 -1.73 14.45
CA GLN A 112 -8.23 -1.65 14.35
C GLN A 112 -7.56 -1.59 15.71
N VAL A 113 -6.25 -1.86 15.73
CA VAL A 113 -5.39 -1.68 16.92
C VAL A 113 -4.91 -0.24 17.00
N ILE A 114 -4.33 0.28 15.92
CA ILE A 114 -3.79 1.65 15.83
C ILE A 114 -4.62 2.45 14.84
N SER A 115 -5.06 3.63 15.25
CA SER A 115 -5.93 4.51 14.48
C SER A 115 -5.29 5.87 14.22
N LEU A 116 -5.10 6.18 12.93
CA LEU A 116 -4.90 7.54 12.44
C LEU A 116 -6.21 7.96 11.75
N SER A 117 -6.96 8.88 12.38
CA SER A 117 -8.24 9.31 11.82
C SER A 117 -8.29 10.83 11.73
N LYS A 118 -8.52 11.34 10.52
CA LYS A 118 -8.64 12.77 10.20
C LYS A 118 -7.45 13.61 10.67
N ILE A 119 -6.23 13.05 10.49
CA ILE A 119 -4.97 13.68 10.89
C ILE A 119 -4.27 14.23 9.66
N THR A 120 -3.52 15.31 9.84
CA THR A 120 -2.70 15.92 8.80
C THR A 120 -1.25 16.05 9.26
N GLY A 121 -0.30 15.63 8.41
CA GLY A 121 1.12 15.88 8.58
C GLY A 121 1.85 14.96 9.56
N ALA A 122 1.32 13.81 9.95
CA ALA A 122 2.02 12.88 10.85
C ALA A 122 3.10 12.06 10.14
N THR A 123 4.17 11.80 10.87
CA THR A 123 5.24 10.88 10.46
C THR A 123 5.37 9.75 11.47
N ILE A 124 5.43 8.51 11.01
CA ILE A 124 5.71 7.33 11.82
C ILE A 124 6.99 6.71 11.23
N THR A 125 8.07 6.73 11.96
CA THR A 125 9.38 6.30 11.46
C THR A 125 10.21 5.62 12.55
N GLY A 126 11.28 4.94 12.16
CA GLY A 126 12.20 4.29 13.10
C GLY A 126 12.63 2.91 12.65
N SER A 127 13.31 2.18 13.50
CA SER A 127 13.80 0.82 13.24
C SER A 127 13.12 -0.25 14.10
N GLY A 128 12.11 0.14 14.88
CA GLY A 128 11.43 -0.72 15.82
C GLY A 128 10.37 -1.64 15.19
N THR A 129 9.53 -2.21 16.05
CA THR A 129 8.54 -3.20 15.62
C THR A 129 7.18 -2.93 16.25
N ILE A 130 6.13 -3.04 15.44
CA ILE A 130 4.75 -3.21 15.91
C ILE A 130 4.41 -4.69 15.75
N ASN A 131 4.33 -5.42 16.86
CA ASN A 131 3.99 -6.84 16.87
C ASN A 131 2.50 -7.00 17.21
N GLY A 132 1.72 -7.46 16.26
CA GLY A 132 0.29 -7.72 16.41
C GLY A 132 -0.03 -9.01 17.16
N ASN A 133 0.98 -9.88 17.42
CA ASN A 133 0.81 -11.20 18.05
C ASN A 133 -0.30 -12.06 17.39
N GLY A 134 -0.40 -11.95 16.06
CA GLY A 134 -1.50 -12.48 15.25
C GLY A 134 -1.65 -13.98 15.25
N GLN A 135 -0.57 -14.74 15.57
CA GLN A 135 -0.64 -16.19 15.65
C GLN A 135 -1.80 -16.66 16.55
N ALA A 136 -1.96 -16.02 17.70
CA ALA A 136 -3.06 -16.35 18.61
C ALA A 136 -4.44 -16.12 17.96
N SER A 137 -4.59 -15.04 17.17
CA SER A 137 -5.82 -14.74 16.44
C SER A 137 -6.09 -15.73 15.30
N TRP A 138 -5.05 -16.14 14.55
CA TRP A 138 -5.19 -17.10 13.44
C TRP A 138 -5.60 -18.48 13.94
N ASP A 139 -5.06 -18.89 15.08
CA ASP A 139 -5.45 -20.14 15.72
C ASP A 139 -6.86 -20.07 16.33
N HIS A 140 -7.22 -18.91 16.91
CA HIS A 140 -8.50 -18.71 17.58
C HIS A 140 -9.69 -18.74 16.64
N ILE A 141 -9.61 -18.12 15.44
CA ILE A 141 -10.72 -18.08 14.46
C ILE A 141 -11.16 -19.43 13.93
N ILE A 142 -10.31 -20.46 14.06
CA ILE A 142 -10.64 -21.82 13.62
C ILE A 142 -11.78 -22.42 14.46
N THR A 143 -11.87 -22.05 15.73
CA THR A 143 -12.89 -22.53 16.66
C THR A 143 -13.90 -21.46 17.07
N ALA A 144 -13.53 -20.19 17.00
CA ALA A 144 -14.38 -19.04 17.33
C ALA A 144 -14.69 -18.26 16.03
N THR A 145 -15.59 -18.81 15.22
CA THR A 145 -15.92 -18.29 13.88
C THR A 145 -16.64 -16.93 13.89
N ASP A 146 -17.14 -16.49 15.02
CA ASP A 146 -17.77 -15.21 15.29
C ASP A 146 -16.77 -14.13 15.77
N TYR A 147 -15.50 -14.52 15.99
CA TYR A 147 -14.47 -13.57 16.39
C TYR A 147 -14.08 -12.63 15.24
N VAL A 148 -14.38 -11.34 15.42
CA VAL A 148 -14.03 -10.29 14.47
C VAL A 148 -12.69 -9.67 14.83
N ARG A 149 -11.65 -10.03 14.07
CA ARG A 149 -10.26 -9.60 14.29
C ARG A 149 -10.05 -8.11 13.95
N PRO A 150 -9.26 -7.36 14.74
CA PRO A 150 -8.86 -6.00 14.37
C PRO A 150 -7.81 -6.00 13.25
N LYS A 151 -7.85 -4.98 12.38
CA LYS A 151 -6.71 -4.62 11.52
C LYS A 151 -5.60 -4.03 12.40
N LEU A 152 -4.33 -4.17 11.99
CA LEU A 152 -3.24 -3.66 12.82
C LEU A 152 -3.19 -2.12 12.78
N ILE A 153 -3.16 -1.51 11.61
CA ILE A 153 -3.17 -0.05 11.44
C ILE A 153 -4.29 0.37 10.48
N ARG A 154 -5.02 1.42 10.84
CA ARG A 154 -5.98 2.08 9.96
C ARG A 154 -5.68 3.56 9.81
N VAL A 155 -5.60 4.03 8.57
CA VAL A 155 -5.41 5.41 8.15
C VAL A 155 -6.71 5.85 7.46
N GLU A 156 -7.49 6.71 8.12
CA GLU A 156 -8.83 7.07 7.67
C GLU A 156 -9.03 8.58 7.60
N GLY A 157 -9.34 9.11 6.42
CA GLY A 157 -9.59 10.54 6.23
C GLY A 157 -8.38 11.43 6.53
N CYS A 158 -7.18 10.88 6.39
CA CYS A 158 -5.92 11.55 6.70
C CYS A 158 -5.32 12.24 5.48
N ASN A 159 -4.42 13.20 5.73
CA ASN A 159 -3.70 13.91 4.68
C ASN A 159 -2.23 14.09 5.05
N ASN A 160 -1.34 13.88 4.07
CA ASN A 160 0.11 14.05 4.22
C ASN A 160 0.67 13.23 5.40
N ILE A 161 0.56 11.90 5.30
CA ILE A 161 1.07 10.96 6.32
C ILE A 161 2.22 10.16 5.73
N HIS A 162 3.29 9.99 6.51
CA HIS A 162 4.47 9.24 6.11
C HIS A 162 4.77 8.10 7.09
N PHE A 163 4.98 6.90 6.56
CA PHE A 163 5.43 5.73 7.32
C PHE A 163 6.76 5.26 6.73
N SER A 164 7.78 5.01 7.57
CA SER A 164 9.06 4.55 7.06
C SER A 164 9.92 3.76 8.05
N GLY A 165 10.58 2.71 7.55
CA GLY A 165 11.76 2.11 8.16
C GLY A 165 11.51 1.04 9.23
N PHE A 166 10.31 0.83 9.73
CA PHE A 166 10.01 -0.11 10.82
C PHE A 166 9.33 -1.39 10.34
N THR A 167 9.19 -2.34 11.26
CA THR A 167 8.58 -3.65 11.00
C THR A 167 7.15 -3.72 11.56
N LEU A 168 6.24 -4.27 10.76
CA LEU A 168 4.91 -4.73 11.18
C LEU A 168 4.93 -6.26 11.20
N LYS A 169 4.81 -6.85 12.39
CA LYS A 169 4.92 -8.28 12.58
C LYS A 169 3.58 -8.87 13.02
N ASP A 170 3.24 -10.03 12.45
CA ASP A 170 2.12 -10.88 12.88
C ASP A 170 0.83 -10.09 13.12
N ALA A 171 0.32 -9.44 12.06
CA ALA A 171 -0.95 -8.72 12.14
C ALA A 171 -2.11 -9.69 12.44
N PRO A 172 -3.04 -9.36 13.35
CA PRO A 172 -4.20 -10.23 13.62
C PRO A 172 -5.09 -10.46 12.39
N MET A 173 -5.16 -9.46 11.52
CA MET A 173 -5.82 -9.41 10.22
C MET A 173 -4.95 -8.57 9.27
N PHE A 174 -5.50 -7.66 8.47
CA PHE A 174 -4.74 -6.76 7.59
C PHE A 174 -3.67 -5.95 8.35
N HIS A 175 -2.50 -5.75 7.74
CA HIS A 175 -1.46 -4.91 8.34
C HIS A 175 -1.84 -3.44 8.29
N ILE A 176 -2.10 -2.90 7.10
CA ILE A 176 -2.42 -1.48 6.92
C ILE A 176 -3.64 -1.32 6.02
N VAL A 177 -4.62 -0.58 6.51
CA VAL A 177 -5.80 -0.17 5.73
C VAL A 177 -5.81 1.35 5.57
N THR A 178 -5.85 1.81 4.33
CA THR A 178 -5.95 3.23 3.97
C THR A 178 -7.29 3.49 3.32
N ASN A 179 -8.12 4.34 3.92
CA ASN A 179 -9.47 4.62 3.39
C ASN A 179 -10.01 6.00 3.82
N GLY A 180 -11.31 6.21 3.70
CA GLY A 180 -11.99 7.41 4.16
C GLY A 180 -11.61 8.68 3.39
N ASN A 181 -11.25 8.53 2.10
CA ASN A 181 -10.75 9.60 1.24
C ASN A 181 -9.43 10.20 1.75
N SER A 182 -8.57 9.36 2.33
CA SER A 182 -7.20 9.76 2.69
C SER A 182 -6.43 10.18 1.45
N LYS A 183 -5.50 11.14 1.61
CA LYS A 183 -4.75 11.72 0.50
C LYS A 183 -3.30 11.97 0.88
N ASP A 184 -2.40 11.88 -0.13
CA ASP A 184 -0.97 12.15 0.04
C ASP A 184 -0.33 11.26 1.13
N ILE A 185 -0.53 9.95 1.02
CA ILE A 185 -0.01 8.97 1.99
C ILE A 185 1.21 8.26 1.39
N THR A 186 2.30 8.18 2.15
CA THR A 186 3.51 7.46 1.73
C THR A 186 3.89 6.39 2.73
N TYR A 187 4.09 5.18 2.23
CA TYR A 187 4.68 4.04 2.92
C TYR A 187 6.01 3.73 2.24
N SER A 188 7.12 3.74 2.96
CA SER A 188 8.43 3.43 2.38
C SER A 188 9.29 2.59 3.31
N ASP A 189 10.08 1.71 2.73
CA ASP A 189 11.09 0.95 3.45
C ASP A 189 10.54 0.17 4.65
N LEU A 190 9.28 -0.32 4.54
CA LEU A 190 8.62 -1.08 5.58
C LEU A 190 8.85 -2.58 5.38
N THR A 191 8.91 -3.32 6.50
CA THR A 191 8.87 -4.78 6.50
C THR A 191 7.56 -5.24 7.13
N LEU A 192 6.71 -5.92 6.37
CA LEU A 192 5.48 -6.53 6.83
C LEU A 192 5.68 -8.04 6.84
N HIS A 193 5.53 -8.68 7.99
CA HIS A 193 5.84 -10.11 8.13
C HIS A 193 4.81 -10.81 9.00
N SER A 194 4.03 -11.70 8.39
CA SER A 194 3.06 -12.57 9.07
C SER A 194 3.18 -13.98 8.50
N VAL A 195 3.84 -14.86 9.25
CA VAL A 195 4.04 -16.25 8.89
C VAL A 195 3.62 -17.14 10.05
N SER A 196 2.63 -18.01 9.81
CA SER A 196 2.14 -18.91 10.84
C SER A 196 3.19 -19.97 11.24
N THR A 197 3.27 -20.22 12.54
CA THR A 197 4.08 -21.28 13.13
C THR A 197 3.25 -22.53 13.49
N SER A 198 1.93 -22.51 13.25
CA SER A 198 1.02 -23.63 13.43
C SER A 198 0.52 -24.17 12.09
N ALA A 199 -0.39 -25.15 12.12
CA ALA A 199 -1.07 -25.66 10.92
C ALA A 199 -2.12 -24.66 10.36
N ASN A 200 -2.49 -23.65 11.13
CA ASN A 200 -3.49 -22.64 10.73
C ASN A 200 -2.79 -21.49 10.00
N VAL A 201 -3.17 -21.22 8.79
CA VAL A 201 -2.57 -20.17 7.97
C VAL A 201 -2.82 -18.77 8.56
N ALA A 202 -1.95 -17.83 8.20
CA ALA A 202 -2.06 -16.42 8.61
C ALA A 202 -3.18 -15.70 7.82
N HIS A 203 -4.41 -16.13 7.99
CA HIS A 203 -5.58 -15.68 7.21
C HIS A 203 -5.76 -14.16 7.17
N ASN A 204 -6.00 -13.62 5.99
CA ASN A 204 -6.31 -12.21 5.73
C ASN A 204 -5.22 -11.27 6.27
N THR A 205 -3.97 -11.62 6.10
CA THR A 205 -2.86 -10.77 6.51
C THR A 205 -2.40 -9.86 5.36
N ASP A 206 -3.37 -9.29 4.61
CA ASP A 206 -3.10 -8.33 3.54
C ASP A 206 -2.07 -7.30 3.98
N GLY A 207 -1.10 -6.98 3.13
CA GLY A 207 -0.05 -6.03 3.46
C GLY A 207 -0.58 -4.60 3.47
N PHE A 208 -1.01 -4.13 2.31
CA PHE A 208 -1.56 -2.80 2.13
C PHE A 208 -2.91 -2.86 1.42
N ASP A 209 -3.99 -2.59 2.15
CA ASP A 209 -5.33 -2.38 1.63
C ASP A 209 -5.55 -0.89 1.35
N ILE A 210 -5.70 -0.52 0.09
CA ILE A 210 -5.90 0.88 -0.31
C ILE A 210 -7.30 1.00 -0.93
N GLY A 211 -8.22 1.59 -0.16
CA GLY A 211 -9.62 1.79 -0.55
C GLY A 211 -9.89 3.21 -1.05
N PRO A 212 -10.98 3.87 -0.62
CA PRO A 212 -11.21 5.26 -0.99
C PRO A 212 -10.09 6.18 -0.51
N ALA A 213 -9.08 6.38 -1.37
CA ALA A 213 -7.90 7.20 -1.10
C ALA A 213 -7.25 7.62 -2.43
N SER A 214 -6.50 8.72 -2.41
CA SER A 214 -5.79 9.22 -3.60
C SER A 214 -4.36 9.64 -3.31
N ASN A 215 -3.50 9.57 -4.33
CA ASN A 215 -2.06 9.87 -4.24
C ASN A 215 -1.40 9.08 -3.09
N VAL A 216 -1.56 7.75 -3.12
CA VAL A 216 -0.94 6.84 -2.17
C VAL A 216 0.29 6.20 -2.79
N ARG A 217 1.40 6.17 -2.07
CA ARG A 217 2.66 5.59 -2.52
C ARG A 217 3.09 4.46 -1.58
N VAL A 218 3.45 3.31 -2.15
CA VAL A 218 4.06 2.18 -1.44
C VAL A 218 5.40 1.89 -2.10
N LEU A 219 6.50 2.14 -1.38
CA LEU A 219 7.83 2.16 -1.95
C LEU A 219 8.78 1.21 -1.19
N ASN A 220 9.63 0.49 -1.92
CA ASN A 220 10.78 -0.26 -1.40
C ASN A 220 10.48 -1.12 -0.16
N SER A 221 9.30 -1.71 -0.10
CA SER A 221 8.84 -2.44 1.07
C SER A 221 8.86 -3.95 0.82
N GLN A 222 8.98 -4.71 1.90
CA GLN A 222 8.98 -6.17 1.88
C GLN A 222 7.72 -6.68 2.58
N VAL A 223 6.99 -7.57 1.93
CA VAL A 223 5.76 -8.17 2.46
C VAL A 223 5.88 -9.68 2.39
N THR A 224 5.79 -10.33 3.54
CA THR A 224 5.65 -11.79 3.65
C THR A 224 4.37 -12.07 4.42
N ASN A 225 3.37 -12.65 3.76
CA ASN A 225 2.04 -12.81 4.33
C ASN A 225 1.28 -13.96 3.63
N ASP A 226 0.01 -14.17 3.97
CA ASP A 226 -0.85 -15.23 3.42
C ASP A 226 -2.15 -14.65 2.83
N ASP A 227 -2.08 -13.44 2.26
CA ASP A 227 -3.16 -12.82 1.49
C ASP A 227 -2.58 -11.75 0.52
N ASP A 228 -3.39 -10.81 0.03
CA ASP A 228 -2.93 -9.81 -0.93
C ASP A 228 -1.71 -9.02 -0.39
N CYS A 229 -0.68 -8.84 -1.22
CA CYS A 229 0.51 -8.07 -0.86
C CYS A 229 0.21 -6.57 -0.83
N VAL A 230 -0.23 -6.04 -1.95
CA VAL A 230 -0.80 -4.70 -2.09
C VAL A 230 -2.07 -4.82 -2.90
N VAL A 231 -3.17 -4.33 -2.37
CA VAL A 231 -4.46 -4.43 -3.05
C VAL A 231 -5.19 -3.09 -3.13
N LEU A 232 -5.68 -2.79 -4.34
CA LEU A 232 -6.52 -1.64 -4.60
C LEU A 232 -7.99 -2.04 -4.47
N LYS A 233 -8.65 -1.47 -3.47
CA LYS A 233 -10.07 -1.67 -3.16
C LYS A 233 -10.92 -0.57 -3.81
N PRO A 234 -12.27 -0.66 -3.78
CA PRO A 234 -13.13 0.39 -4.31
C PRO A 234 -12.77 1.80 -3.86
N GLY A 235 -12.67 2.73 -4.81
CA GLY A 235 -12.33 4.14 -4.56
C GLY A 235 -10.84 4.45 -4.53
N ALA A 236 -9.95 3.50 -4.82
CA ALA A 236 -8.53 3.78 -4.97
C ALA A 236 -8.24 4.55 -6.27
N ASP A 237 -7.50 5.65 -6.17
CA ASP A 237 -7.11 6.51 -7.29
C ASP A 237 -5.66 7.01 -7.12
N GLN A 238 -4.92 7.10 -8.22
CA GLN A 238 -3.53 7.59 -8.23
C GLN A 238 -2.62 6.87 -7.23
N VAL A 239 -2.67 5.54 -7.21
CA VAL A 239 -1.80 4.72 -6.35
C VAL A 239 -0.53 4.34 -7.11
N HIS A 240 0.62 4.56 -6.48
CA HIS A 240 1.94 4.23 -7.01
C HIS A 240 2.64 3.21 -6.10
N VAL A 241 2.84 2.00 -6.61
CA VAL A 241 3.56 0.92 -5.92
C VAL A 241 4.85 0.66 -6.67
N GLU A 242 6.01 0.80 -6.02
CA GLU A 242 7.30 0.60 -6.68
C GLU A 242 8.33 -0.07 -5.76
N GLY A 243 9.09 -1.01 -6.32
CA GLY A 243 10.19 -1.67 -5.60
C GLY A 243 9.73 -2.60 -4.47
N VAL A 244 8.48 -3.08 -4.52
CA VAL A 244 7.93 -3.97 -3.48
C VAL A 244 8.27 -5.42 -3.79
N THR A 245 8.70 -6.15 -2.75
CA THR A 245 8.87 -7.60 -2.79
C THR A 245 7.76 -8.28 -1.99
N CYS A 246 7.00 -9.16 -2.64
CA CYS A 246 5.93 -9.95 -2.04
C CYS A 246 6.35 -11.43 -1.95
N THR A 247 6.16 -12.08 -0.82
CA THR A 247 6.47 -13.51 -0.65
C THR A 247 5.32 -14.25 0.01
N GLY A 248 4.90 -15.39 -0.54
CA GLY A 248 3.82 -16.23 -0.01
C GLY A 248 2.43 -15.58 -0.08
N SER A 249 2.28 -14.54 -0.86
CA SER A 249 1.09 -13.69 -0.91
C SER A 249 0.10 -14.07 -2.01
N HIS A 250 -1.03 -13.35 -2.07
CA HIS A 250 -1.91 -13.35 -3.24
C HIS A 250 -1.52 -12.28 -4.28
N GLY A 251 -0.31 -11.66 -4.16
CA GLY A 251 0.30 -10.76 -5.14
C GLY A 251 -0.24 -9.34 -5.16
N LEU A 252 -0.01 -8.67 -6.30
CA LEU A 252 -0.36 -7.27 -6.54
C LEU A 252 -1.76 -7.19 -7.18
N SER A 253 -2.76 -6.88 -6.39
CA SER A 253 -4.16 -7.12 -6.71
C SER A 253 -4.98 -5.86 -6.90
N VAL A 254 -6.04 -5.95 -7.70
CA VAL A 254 -7.17 -5.02 -7.70
C VAL A 254 -8.43 -5.81 -7.32
N GLY A 255 -9.14 -5.36 -6.29
CA GLY A 255 -10.40 -5.99 -5.87
C GLY A 255 -10.29 -6.77 -4.53
N SER A 256 -11.30 -7.56 -4.19
CA SER A 256 -12.47 -7.90 -5.01
C SER A 256 -13.42 -6.69 -5.17
N LEU A 257 -13.97 -6.54 -6.35
CA LEU A 257 -14.87 -5.44 -6.73
C LEU A 257 -16.26 -5.96 -7.07
N ALA A 258 -17.23 -5.07 -7.10
CA ALA A 258 -18.64 -5.33 -7.41
C ALA A 258 -19.41 -6.13 -6.33
N GLY A 259 -18.84 -6.36 -5.15
CA GLY A 259 -19.48 -7.18 -4.11
C GLY A 259 -20.63 -6.50 -3.38
N THR A 260 -20.76 -5.18 -3.44
CA THR A 260 -21.82 -4.45 -2.74
C THR A 260 -23.03 -4.26 -3.65
N PRO A 261 -24.23 -4.74 -3.27
CA PRO A 261 -25.43 -4.58 -4.07
C PRO A 261 -25.72 -3.12 -4.44
N GLY A 262 -25.97 -2.88 -5.75
CA GLY A 262 -26.29 -1.56 -6.29
C GLY A 262 -25.14 -0.55 -6.31
N ALA A 263 -23.96 -0.88 -5.79
CA ALA A 263 -22.78 -0.04 -5.90
C ALA A 263 -22.13 -0.15 -7.27
N ASN A 264 -21.39 0.90 -7.66
CA ASN A 264 -20.46 0.86 -8.78
C ASN A 264 -19.06 1.14 -8.22
N ASP A 265 -18.25 0.09 -8.11
CA ASP A 265 -16.89 0.17 -7.60
C ASP A 265 -15.96 0.72 -8.68
N VAL A 266 -15.10 1.68 -8.30
CA VAL A 266 -14.19 2.33 -9.25
C VAL A 266 -12.76 2.27 -8.72
N VAL A 267 -11.82 1.87 -9.59
CA VAL A 267 -10.36 1.94 -9.34
C VAL A 267 -9.70 2.56 -10.57
N THR A 268 -8.88 3.60 -10.35
CA THR A 268 -8.32 4.38 -11.46
C THR A 268 -6.84 4.76 -11.28
N ASN A 269 -6.20 5.10 -12.41
CA ASN A 269 -4.94 5.86 -12.50
C ASN A 269 -3.80 5.32 -11.62
N SER A 270 -3.58 4.02 -11.60
CA SER A 270 -2.64 3.41 -10.65
C SER A 270 -1.56 2.61 -11.38
N ILE A 271 -0.40 2.48 -10.74
CA ILE A 271 0.74 1.74 -11.28
C ILE A 271 1.41 0.88 -10.20
N PHE A 272 1.72 -0.36 -10.59
CA PHE A 272 2.65 -1.25 -9.90
C PHE A 272 3.89 -1.39 -10.77
N LYS A 273 5.08 -1.09 -10.24
CA LYS A 273 6.29 -1.02 -11.04
C LYS A 273 7.49 -1.61 -10.31
N ASN A 274 8.38 -2.29 -11.06
CA ASN A 274 9.63 -2.84 -10.50
C ASN A 274 9.40 -3.71 -9.26
N CYS A 275 8.38 -4.58 -9.27
CA CYS A 275 8.03 -5.43 -8.14
C CYS A 275 8.42 -6.89 -8.39
N THR A 276 8.81 -7.59 -7.32
CA THR A 276 9.06 -9.03 -7.33
C THR A 276 8.00 -9.74 -6.51
N VAL A 277 7.39 -10.78 -7.08
CA VAL A 277 6.40 -11.60 -6.39
C VAL A 277 6.88 -13.04 -6.38
N ALA A 278 7.16 -13.58 -5.19
CA ALA A 278 7.76 -14.88 -4.99
C ALA A 278 6.81 -15.86 -4.29
N SER A 279 6.75 -17.11 -4.76
CA SER A 279 6.00 -18.22 -4.13
C SER A 279 4.56 -17.82 -3.73
N SER A 280 3.85 -17.16 -4.62
CA SER A 280 2.55 -16.52 -4.39
C SER A 280 1.47 -17.09 -5.31
N ASP A 281 0.17 -16.92 -4.96
CA ASP A 281 -0.96 -17.34 -5.80
C ASP A 281 -0.89 -16.73 -7.21
N LYS A 282 -0.56 -15.46 -7.31
CA LYS A 282 -0.32 -14.78 -8.58
C LYS A 282 0.64 -13.62 -8.41
N ALA A 283 1.33 -13.22 -9.47
CA ALA A 283 2.12 -12.00 -9.40
C ALA A 283 1.23 -10.75 -9.45
N ALA A 284 0.22 -10.76 -10.32
CA ALA A 284 -0.71 -9.64 -10.46
C ALA A 284 -2.10 -10.13 -10.84
N GLY A 285 -3.15 -9.35 -10.53
CA GLY A 285 -4.50 -9.75 -10.94
C GLY A 285 -5.61 -8.80 -10.55
N ILE A 286 -6.79 -9.08 -11.10
CA ILE A 286 -8.03 -8.35 -10.84
C ILE A 286 -9.12 -9.34 -10.45
N LYS A 287 -9.88 -9.04 -9.39
CA LYS A 287 -10.96 -9.89 -8.87
C LYS A 287 -12.29 -9.14 -8.88
N PHE A 288 -13.31 -9.74 -9.51
CA PHE A 288 -14.69 -9.24 -9.49
C PHE A 288 -15.62 -10.33 -8.97
N PHE A 289 -16.57 -9.95 -8.17
CA PHE A 289 -17.75 -10.78 -7.89
C PHE A 289 -18.59 -10.94 -9.16
N ASP A 290 -19.25 -12.06 -9.31
CA ASP A 290 -20.27 -12.24 -10.35
C ASP A 290 -21.49 -11.35 -10.08
N SER A 291 -22.50 -11.36 -10.96
CA SER A 291 -23.73 -10.58 -10.79
C SER A 291 -24.83 -11.32 -10.02
N SER A 292 -24.52 -12.47 -9.42
CA SER A 292 -25.46 -13.19 -8.56
C SER A 292 -25.78 -12.40 -7.29
N SER A 293 -26.85 -12.77 -6.61
CA SER A 293 -27.22 -12.17 -5.31
C SER A 293 -27.40 -10.64 -5.32
N GLY A 294 -27.62 -10.05 -6.51
CA GLY A 294 -27.76 -8.60 -6.68
C GLY A 294 -26.47 -7.82 -6.48
N HIS A 295 -25.31 -8.45 -6.61
CA HIS A 295 -24.02 -7.77 -6.61
C HIS A 295 -24.01 -6.54 -7.53
N GLY A 296 -23.11 -5.59 -7.27
CA GLY A 296 -23.02 -4.32 -7.99
C GLY A 296 -22.30 -4.43 -9.33
N SER A 297 -21.69 -3.34 -9.73
CA SER A 297 -20.86 -3.27 -10.92
C SER A 297 -19.48 -2.70 -10.56
N ALA A 298 -18.50 -2.82 -11.47
CA ALA A 298 -17.20 -2.23 -11.27
C ALA A 298 -16.58 -1.72 -12.57
N SER A 299 -15.74 -0.70 -12.41
CA SER A 299 -14.91 -0.13 -13.47
C SER A 299 -13.46 0.00 -12.98
N VAL A 300 -12.54 -0.61 -13.71
CA VAL A 300 -11.10 -0.48 -13.50
C VAL A 300 -10.52 0.21 -14.73
N SER A 301 -9.89 1.36 -14.56
CA SER A 301 -9.34 2.09 -15.69
C SER A 301 -7.97 2.69 -15.42
N ASN A 302 -7.13 2.68 -16.46
CA ASN A 302 -5.79 3.25 -16.42
C ASN A 302 -4.95 2.66 -15.28
N VAL A 303 -4.86 1.31 -15.23
CA VAL A 303 -4.03 0.59 -14.26
C VAL A 303 -2.93 -0.17 -15.01
N THR A 304 -1.70 0.02 -14.58
CA THR A 304 -0.51 -0.56 -15.21
C THR A 304 0.27 -1.44 -14.22
N TRP A 305 0.66 -2.63 -14.65
CA TRP A 305 1.71 -3.42 -14.02
C TRP A 305 2.91 -3.40 -14.96
N GLN A 306 4.02 -2.83 -14.50
CA GLN A 306 5.23 -2.64 -15.29
C GLN A 306 6.45 -3.26 -14.62
N ASP A 307 7.22 -4.03 -15.40
CA ASP A 307 8.46 -4.67 -14.95
C ASP A 307 8.25 -5.52 -13.67
N ILE A 308 7.37 -6.54 -13.78
CA ILE A 308 6.98 -7.45 -12.70
C ILE A 308 7.71 -8.79 -12.86
N ILE A 309 8.36 -9.23 -11.78
CA ILE A 309 9.03 -10.53 -11.73
C ILE A 309 8.12 -11.52 -11.00
N CYS A 310 7.76 -12.62 -11.69
CA CYS A 310 7.11 -13.79 -11.09
C CYS A 310 8.20 -14.81 -10.74
N ASP A 311 8.52 -14.97 -9.47
CA ASP A 311 9.42 -16.00 -8.98
C ASP A 311 8.62 -17.14 -8.34
N LYS A 312 8.26 -18.16 -9.12
CA LYS A 312 7.43 -19.29 -8.68
C LYS A 312 6.03 -18.87 -8.17
N CYS A 313 5.43 -17.83 -8.72
CA CYS A 313 4.02 -17.58 -8.51
C CYS A 313 3.16 -18.57 -9.33
N ASP A 314 1.95 -18.88 -8.87
CA ASP A 314 1.10 -19.86 -9.56
C ASP A 314 0.64 -19.34 -10.91
N TYR A 315 0.29 -18.04 -10.99
CA TYR A 315 0.05 -17.31 -12.24
C TYR A 315 0.86 -16.02 -12.29
N ALA A 316 1.38 -15.66 -13.45
CA ALA A 316 1.94 -14.32 -13.65
C ALA A 316 0.85 -13.25 -13.64
N PHE A 317 -0.32 -13.55 -14.26
CA PHE A 317 -1.46 -12.66 -14.24
C PHE A 317 -2.77 -13.44 -14.24
N ARG A 318 -3.71 -12.98 -13.44
CA ARG A 318 -5.04 -13.60 -13.33
C ARG A 318 -6.15 -12.56 -13.29
N VAL A 319 -7.17 -12.72 -14.13
CA VAL A 319 -8.44 -12.02 -14.03
C VAL A 319 -9.52 -13.01 -13.60
N LEU A 320 -10.17 -12.72 -12.49
CA LEU A 320 -11.28 -13.48 -11.95
C LEU A 320 -12.56 -12.66 -12.09
N THR A 321 -13.57 -13.15 -12.80
CA THR A 321 -14.87 -12.50 -12.92
C THR A 321 -15.99 -13.31 -12.29
N CYS A 322 -15.62 -14.37 -11.58
CA CYS A 322 -16.51 -15.26 -10.85
C CYS A 322 -16.05 -15.45 -9.40
N TYR A 323 -15.48 -14.41 -8.80
CA TYR A 323 -14.96 -14.51 -7.45
C TYR A 323 -16.08 -14.87 -6.47
N GLN A 324 -15.89 -15.95 -5.71
CA GLN A 324 -16.85 -16.57 -4.80
C GLN A 324 -18.11 -17.15 -5.45
N SER A 325 -18.17 -17.28 -6.78
CA SER A 325 -19.24 -18.08 -7.40
C SER A 325 -19.18 -19.54 -6.94
N THR A 326 -20.32 -20.13 -6.70
CA THR A 326 -20.41 -21.50 -6.16
C THR A 326 -20.07 -22.56 -7.21
N THR A 327 -20.37 -22.30 -8.48
CA THR A 327 -20.07 -23.20 -9.61
C THR A 327 -19.77 -22.42 -10.89
N THR A 328 -19.09 -23.07 -11.83
CA THR A 328 -18.88 -22.52 -13.19
C THR A 328 -20.21 -22.22 -13.91
N ALA A 329 -21.25 -23.01 -13.69
CA ALA A 329 -22.57 -22.79 -14.28
C ALA A 329 -23.25 -21.56 -13.69
N ASP A 330 -23.13 -21.33 -12.40
CA ASP A 330 -23.63 -20.15 -11.73
C ASP A 330 -22.94 -18.87 -12.23
N CYS A 331 -21.62 -18.90 -12.32
CA CYS A 331 -20.85 -17.81 -12.92
C CYS A 331 -21.28 -17.52 -14.37
N ALA A 332 -21.49 -18.54 -15.18
CA ALA A 332 -21.91 -18.36 -16.58
C ALA A 332 -23.34 -17.77 -16.68
N ALA A 333 -24.19 -18.08 -15.73
CA ALA A 333 -25.58 -17.54 -15.66
C ALA A 333 -25.61 -16.09 -15.16
N HIS A 334 -24.59 -15.69 -14.35
CA HIS A 334 -24.51 -14.39 -13.68
C HIS A 334 -23.16 -13.70 -13.95
N PRO A 335 -22.81 -13.37 -15.20
CA PRO A 335 -21.52 -12.77 -15.52
C PRO A 335 -21.34 -11.41 -14.82
N ALA A 336 -20.16 -11.17 -14.29
CA ALA A 336 -19.83 -9.93 -13.58
C ALA A 336 -20.09 -8.67 -14.42
N ALA A 337 -20.68 -7.66 -13.84
CA ALA A 337 -20.81 -6.33 -14.45
C ALA A 337 -19.48 -5.58 -14.32
N ALA A 338 -18.45 -6.03 -15.05
CA ALA A 338 -17.07 -5.62 -14.90
C ALA A 338 -16.53 -4.91 -16.16
N ASN A 339 -16.13 -3.66 -16.02
CA ASN A 339 -15.52 -2.87 -17.10
C ASN A 339 -14.04 -2.64 -16.83
N MET A 340 -13.19 -3.07 -17.75
CA MET A 340 -11.74 -2.82 -17.73
C MET A 340 -11.34 -2.02 -18.96
N GLN A 341 -10.63 -0.89 -18.74
CA GLN A 341 -10.18 -0.01 -19.82
C GLN A 341 -8.77 0.52 -19.54
N GLY A 342 -7.88 0.46 -20.53
CA GLY A 342 -6.51 0.94 -20.36
C GLY A 342 -5.72 0.16 -19.31
N ILE A 343 -5.97 -1.14 -19.23
CA ILE A 343 -5.20 -2.06 -18.38
C ILE A 343 -3.94 -2.47 -19.16
N VAL A 344 -2.77 -2.24 -18.57
CA VAL A 344 -1.49 -2.51 -19.24
C VAL A 344 -0.65 -3.47 -18.41
N LEU A 345 -0.21 -4.56 -19.04
CA LEU A 345 0.80 -5.47 -18.53
C LEU A 345 2.06 -5.29 -19.38
N ASP A 346 3.13 -4.78 -18.80
CA ASP A 346 4.34 -4.49 -19.58
C ASP A 346 5.60 -4.95 -18.82
N GLY A 347 6.37 -5.87 -19.39
CA GLY A 347 7.62 -6.33 -18.80
C GLY A 347 7.44 -7.42 -17.73
N PHE A 348 6.54 -8.38 -17.92
CA PHE A 348 6.43 -9.55 -17.06
C PHE A 348 7.51 -10.58 -17.38
N THR A 349 8.28 -11.01 -16.37
CA THR A 349 9.38 -11.98 -16.52
C THR A 349 9.35 -13.03 -15.43
N GLY A 350 10.17 -14.08 -15.56
CA GLY A 350 10.35 -15.09 -14.52
C GLY A 350 9.70 -16.43 -14.85
N THR A 351 9.38 -17.20 -13.82
CA THR A 351 8.89 -18.58 -13.95
C THR A 351 7.79 -18.86 -12.95
N THR A 352 6.69 -19.49 -13.41
CA THR A 352 5.61 -19.93 -12.50
C THR A 352 6.02 -21.12 -11.63
N SER A 353 5.25 -21.43 -10.58
CA SER A 353 5.47 -22.57 -9.69
C SER A 353 5.28 -23.93 -10.39
N GLY A 354 4.50 -23.96 -11.46
CA GLY A 354 4.03 -25.18 -12.10
C GLY A 354 2.77 -25.77 -11.45
N HIS A 355 2.19 -25.14 -10.44
CA HIS A 355 0.93 -25.55 -9.81
C HIS A 355 -0.17 -25.78 -10.86
N TYR A 356 -0.30 -24.87 -11.80
CA TYR A 356 -1.24 -24.99 -12.92
C TYR A 356 -0.56 -25.51 -14.20
N LYS A 357 0.47 -26.37 -14.06
CA LYS A 357 1.23 -26.97 -15.17
C LYS A 357 1.86 -25.88 -16.07
N ASN A 358 1.44 -25.83 -17.33
CA ASN A 358 1.98 -24.89 -18.32
C ASN A 358 1.21 -23.56 -18.36
N ASN A 359 0.17 -23.39 -17.56
CA ASN A 359 -0.65 -22.19 -17.58
C ASN A 359 0.07 -21.07 -16.81
N VAL A 360 0.57 -20.08 -17.54
CA VAL A 360 1.28 -18.93 -16.96
C VAL A 360 0.38 -17.73 -16.68
N ALA A 361 -0.80 -17.68 -17.32
CA ALA A 361 -1.81 -16.68 -17.07
C ALA A 361 -3.23 -17.23 -17.30
N ASN A 362 -4.21 -16.67 -16.61
CA ASN A 362 -5.63 -17.01 -16.72
C ASN A 362 -6.45 -15.70 -16.79
N ILE A 363 -6.86 -15.32 -17.99
CA ILE A 363 -7.55 -14.03 -18.26
C ILE A 363 -9.00 -14.32 -18.60
N ASN A 364 -9.82 -14.36 -17.57
CA ASN A 364 -11.27 -14.56 -17.69
C ASN A 364 -12.00 -13.21 -17.63
N CYS A 365 -12.20 -12.56 -18.78
CA CYS A 365 -12.99 -11.34 -18.85
C CYS A 365 -14.49 -11.64 -18.86
N SER A 366 -15.28 -10.74 -18.29
CA SER A 366 -16.73 -10.88 -18.31
C SER A 366 -17.32 -10.66 -19.71
N PRO A 367 -18.23 -11.52 -20.18
CA PRO A 367 -18.94 -11.28 -21.43
C PRO A 367 -19.95 -10.13 -21.33
N SER A 368 -20.31 -9.69 -20.11
CA SER A 368 -21.22 -8.56 -19.86
C SER A 368 -20.51 -7.24 -19.60
N GLY A 369 -19.18 -7.18 -19.82
CA GLY A 369 -18.38 -5.98 -19.60
C GLY A 369 -17.43 -5.68 -20.73
N THR A 370 -16.42 -4.87 -20.45
CA THR A 370 -15.33 -4.56 -21.37
C THR A 370 -14.02 -5.16 -20.87
N CYS A 371 -13.17 -5.61 -21.79
CA CYS A 371 -11.87 -6.19 -21.48
C CYS A 371 -10.76 -5.40 -22.21
N GLY A 372 -10.51 -4.18 -21.77
CA GLY A 372 -9.50 -3.28 -22.35
C GLY A 372 -8.10 -3.57 -21.80
N ILE A 373 -7.58 -4.78 -21.98
CA ILE A 373 -6.26 -5.23 -21.56
C ILE A 373 -5.30 -5.22 -22.73
N THR A 374 -4.09 -4.74 -22.51
CA THR A 374 -2.97 -4.78 -23.47
C THR A 374 -1.75 -5.37 -22.78
N VAL A 375 -1.12 -6.36 -23.43
CA VAL A 375 0.07 -7.02 -22.90
C VAL A 375 1.28 -6.74 -23.80
N LYS A 376 2.39 -6.36 -23.19
CA LYS A 376 3.67 -6.08 -23.85
C LYS A 376 4.81 -6.74 -23.09
N ARG A 377 5.88 -7.12 -23.79
CA ARG A 377 7.09 -7.69 -23.18
C ARG A 377 6.81 -8.75 -22.10
N PHE A 378 6.00 -9.76 -22.45
CA PHE A 378 5.65 -10.85 -21.54
C PHE A 378 6.50 -12.09 -21.86
N SER A 379 7.38 -12.49 -20.93
CA SER A 379 8.32 -13.60 -21.10
C SER A 379 8.33 -14.56 -19.90
N VAL A 380 7.19 -14.70 -19.21
CA VAL A 380 7.04 -15.68 -18.13
C VAL A 380 6.90 -17.08 -18.72
N THR A 381 7.59 -18.06 -18.13
CA THR A 381 7.53 -19.46 -18.54
C THR A 381 7.08 -20.36 -17.39
N ALA A 382 6.53 -21.53 -17.72
CA ALA A 382 6.35 -22.59 -16.74
C ALA A 382 7.66 -23.36 -16.54
N PRO A 383 7.82 -24.16 -15.46
CA PRO A 383 9.02 -24.97 -15.23
C PRO A 383 9.35 -25.96 -16.36
N SER A 384 8.35 -26.36 -17.14
CA SER A 384 8.52 -27.19 -18.35
C SER A 384 9.18 -26.47 -19.54
N GLY A 385 9.31 -25.14 -19.47
CA GLY A 385 9.73 -24.28 -20.58
C GLY A 385 8.61 -23.95 -21.58
N ALA A 386 7.42 -24.56 -21.45
CA ALA A 386 6.25 -24.22 -22.25
C ALA A 386 5.36 -23.22 -21.50
N ASN A 387 4.61 -22.40 -22.22
CA ASN A 387 3.67 -21.45 -21.64
C ASN A 387 2.34 -21.47 -22.39
N THR A 388 1.28 -21.51 -21.61
CA THR A 388 -0.10 -21.40 -22.09
C THR A 388 -0.74 -20.22 -21.39
N VAL A 389 -1.41 -19.36 -22.14
CA VAL A 389 -2.26 -18.29 -21.62
C VAL A 389 -3.72 -18.68 -21.86
N LEU A 390 -4.45 -18.93 -20.78
CA LEU A 390 -5.86 -19.20 -20.87
C LEU A 390 -6.65 -17.90 -20.99
N CYS A 391 -7.59 -17.86 -21.94
CA CYS A 391 -8.40 -16.66 -22.23
C CYS A 391 -9.88 -17.02 -22.37
N ALA A 392 -10.74 -16.09 -21.93
CA ALA A 392 -12.16 -16.05 -22.22
C ALA A 392 -12.62 -14.59 -22.35
N SER A 393 -13.45 -14.30 -23.35
CA SER A 393 -14.01 -12.97 -23.63
C SER A 393 -12.95 -11.85 -23.73
N THR A 394 -11.74 -12.19 -24.19
CA THR A 394 -10.62 -11.23 -24.36
C THR A 394 -10.63 -10.64 -25.77
N PRO A 395 -10.07 -9.42 -25.96
CA PRO A 395 -9.94 -8.81 -27.27
C PRO A 395 -8.93 -9.56 -28.15
N SER A 396 -9.12 -9.52 -29.47
CA SER A 396 -8.21 -10.15 -30.45
C SER A 396 -6.80 -9.54 -30.47
N ASN A 397 -6.66 -8.30 -29.99
CA ASN A 397 -5.39 -7.54 -29.93
C ASN A 397 -4.78 -7.51 -28.51
N LEU A 398 -5.02 -8.53 -27.69
CA LEU A 398 -4.50 -8.63 -26.32
C LEU A 398 -2.98 -8.49 -26.23
N GLY A 399 -2.24 -8.90 -27.26
CA GLY A 399 -0.77 -8.93 -27.28
C GLY A 399 -0.14 -10.27 -26.84
N LEU A 400 -0.97 -11.28 -26.58
CA LEU A 400 -0.57 -12.66 -26.26
C LEU A 400 -1.34 -13.67 -27.12
N ALA A 401 -0.72 -14.79 -27.41
CA ALA A 401 -1.43 -15.95 -27.99
C ALA A 401 -2.32 -16.59 -26.92
N CYS A 402 -3.60 -16.66 -27.18
CA CYS A 402 -4.60 -17.20 -26.28
C CYS A 402 -4.97 -18.65 -26.60
N THR A 403 -5.15 -19.43 -25.56
CA THR A 403 -5.85 -20.73 -25.59
C THR A 403 -7.16 -20.57 -24.86
N SER A 404 -8.25 -21.11 -25.40
CA SER A 404 -9.55 -21.11 -24.71
C SER A 404 -9.53 -21.90 -23.41
N GLY A 405 -10.39 -21.55 -22.46
CA GLY A 405 -10.54 -22.31 -21.21
C GLY A 405 -10.17 -21.52 -19.94
N ALA A 406 -10.05 -20.19 -20.02
CA ALA A 406 -9.98 -19.37 -18.82
C ALA A 406 -11.26 -19.53 -17.98
N SER A 407 -11.10 -19.52 -16.66
CA SER A 407 -12.17 -19.72 -15.69
C SER A 407 -11.88 -19.03 -14.36
N GLY A 408 -12.90 -18.82 -13.53
CA GLY A 408 -12.82 -18.32 -12.16
C GLY A 408 -13.20 -16.87 -11.96
#